data_d873e1d2f132fff53f610c416298b138
#
_entry.id   d873e1d2f132fff53f610c416298b138
#
_cell.length_a   1.000
_cell.length_b   1.000
_cell.length_c   1.000
_cell.angle_alpha   90.00
_cell.angle_beta   90.00
_cell.angle_gamma   90.00
#
_symmetry.space_group_name_H-M   'P 1'
#
loop_
_entity.id
_entity.type
_entity.pdbx_description
1 polymer ?
#
loop_
_entity_poly.entity_id
_entity_poly.type
_entity_poly.pdbx_seq_one_letter_code
_entity_poly.pdbx_strand_id
1 'polypeptide(L)'
;MCTADKDGNMVSHIQSNYMNFGSGVVIPGTGIALHNRGNNFSLDENHDNIVEPFKKPYHTIIPGFIKQNGEAVGAFGVMGAFMQPQGQFQAVTNLIDFAMNPQEALDAPRWQWIDGMKIEVEDDMKAGIAEGLKEKGHDVKVVSDKINMGRGQIILKNEKGGYICGTEKRCDGHVAVY
;
A
#
# COMPACT_ATOMS: atom_id res chain seq x y z
N MET A 1 2.66 8.74 4.06
CA MET A 1 3.46 9.96 3.82
C MET A 1 4.89 9.55 3.56
N CYS A 2 5.54 10.16 2.55
CA CYS A 2 6.96 10.02 2.32
C CYS A 2 7.60 11.39 2.40
N THR A 3 8.81 11.48 2.96
CA THR A 3 9.58 12.72 3.04
C THR A 3 11.04 12.47 2.68
N ALA A 4 11.71 13.50 2.15
CA ALA A 4 13.13 13.49 1.88
C ALA A 4 13.69 14.89 2.12
N ASP A 5 14.96 14.99 2.51
CA ASP A 5 15.64 16.26 2.74
C ASP A 5 16.88 16.42 1.84
N LYS A 6 17.47 17.64 1.87
CA LYS A 6 18.67 17.97 1.07
C LYS A 6 19.91 17.13 1.43
N ASP A 7 19.95 16.54 2.62
CA ASP A 7 21.07 15.75 3.11
C ASP A 7 20.93 14.26 2.72
N GLY A 8 19.84 13.91 2.03
CA GLY A 8 19.56 12.56 1.53
C GLY A 8 18.84 11.66 2.52
N ASN A 9 18.40 12.19 3.68
CA ASN A 9 17.57 11.43 4.59
C ASN A 9 16.19 11.24 3.98
N MET A 10 15.64 10.03 4.10
CA MET A 10 14.32 9.68 3.57
C MET A 10 13.51 8.93 4.61
N VAL A 11 12.20 9.20 4.65
CA VAL A 11 11.29 8.52 5.56
C VAL A 11 10.05 8.05 4.81
N SER A 12 9.68 6.79 5.00
CA SER A 12 8.35 6.28 4.70
C SER A 12 7.60 6.10 6.01
N HIS A 13 6.49 6.80 6.17
CA HIS A 13 5.72 6.84 7.41
C HIS A 13 4.27 6.48 7.18
N ILE A 14 3.75 5.53 7.98
CA ILE A 14 2.34 5.15 8.02
C ILE A 14 1.87 5.16 9.47
N GLN A 15 0.70 5.74 9.71
CA GLN A 15 0.02 5.74 10.99
C GLN A 15 -1.45 5.35 10.78
N SER A 16 -1.97 4.45 11.60
CA SER A 16 -3.39 4.12 11.62
C SER A 16 -3.79 3.41 12.91
N ASN A 17 -5.06 3.47 13.24
CA ASN A 17 -5.69 2.66 14.28
C ASN A 17 -6.29 1.35 13.74
N TYR A 18 -5.99 0.99 12.48
CA TYR A 18 -6.53 -0.09 11.68
C TYR A 18 -7.92 0.26 11.12
N MET A 19 -9.00 0.02 11.82
CA MET A 19 -10.35 0.38 11.35
C MET A 19 -10.76 1.74 11.93
N ASN A 20 -10.80 2.78 11.09
CA ASN A 20 -11.23 4.14 11.44
C ASN A 20 -10.67 4.64 12.79
N PHE A 21 -11.52 4.76 13.81
CA PHE A 21 -11.15 5.21 15.17
C PHE A 21 -10.57 4.08 16.06
N GLY A 22 -10.25 2.93 15.48
CA GLY A 22 -9.70 1.78 16.19
C GLY A 22 -10.73 1.14 17.12
N SER A 23 -10.33 0.91 18.37
CA SER A 23 -11.19 0.29 19.39
C SER A 23 -12.30 1.20 19.92
N GLY A 24 -12.28 2.50 19.62
CA GLY A 24 -13.13 3.51 20.25
C GLY A 24 -12.71 3.88 21.69
N VAL A 25 -11.65 3.27 22.21
CA VAL A 25 -11.12 3.56 23.53
C VAL A 25 -10.01 4.59 23.44
N VAL A 26 -10.14 5.67 24.20
CA VAL A 26 -9.11 6.71 24.35
C VAL A 26 -8.55 6.65 25.77
N ILE A 27 -7.23 6.67 25.89
CA ILE A 27 -6.56 6.68 27.19
C ILE A 27 -6.76 8.06 27.85
N PRO A 28 -7.40 8.14 29.03
CA PRO A 28 -7.68 9.41 29.68
C PRO A 28 -6.42 10.28 29.87
N GLY A 29 -6.52 11.56 29.57
CA GLY A 29 -5.45 12.53 29.75
C GLY A 29 -4.32 12.49 28.72
N THR A 30 -4.36 11.57 27.73
CA THR A 30 -3.28 11.43 26.73
C THR A 30 -3.70 11.79 25.32
N GLY A 31 -4.99 11.71 24.98
CA GLY A 31 -5.49 11.82 23.61
C GLY A 31 -5.16 10.62 22.73
N ILE A 32 -4.56 9.54 23.26
CA ILE A 32 -4.19 8.35 22.50
C ILE A 32 -5.40 7.44 22.32
N ALA A 33 -5.83 7.25 21.09
CA ALA A 33 -6.83 6.25 20.71
C ALA A 33 -6.16 4.89 20.48
N LEU A 34 -6.71 3.85 21.12
CA LEU A 34 -6.17 2.49 20.96
C LEU A 34 -6.63 1.87 19.65
N HIS A 35 -5.69 1.29 18.92
CA HIS A 35 -6.00 0.57 17.67
C HIS A 35 -6.76 -0.75 17.94
N ASN A 36 -7.42 -1.27 16.92
CA ASN A 36 -8.18 -2.53 16.99
C ASN A 36 -7.59 -3.66 16.13
N ARG A 37 -6.25 -3.70 15.92
CA ARG A 37 -5.59 -4.74 15.11
C ARG A 37 -5.71 -6.14 15.68
N GLY A 38 -6.05 -6.30 16.95
CA GLY A 38 -6.36 -7.60 17.52
C GLY A 38 -7.49 -8.35 16.79
N ASN A 39 -8.35 -7.63 16.07
CA ASN A 39 -9.36 -8.23 15.20
C ASN A 39 -8.77 -9.11 14.07
N ASN A 40 -7.49 -8.97 13.79
CA ASN A 40 -6.80 -9.80 12.78
C ASN A 40 -6.36 -11.17 13.31
N PHE A 41 -6.44 -11.45 14.60
CA PHE A 41 -6.17 -12.78 15.11
C PHE A 41 -7.25 -13.78 14.68
N SER A 42 -6.85 -15.01 14.42
CA SER A 42 -7.76 -16.14 14.22
C SER A 42 -8.20 -16.68 15.57
N LEU A 43 -9.43 -17.20 15.62
CA LEU A 43 -9.94 -18.01 16.74
C LEU A 43 -9.84 -19.51 16.44
N ASP A 44 -9.37 -19.90 15.25
CA ASP A 44 -9.09 -21.29 14.89
C ASP A 44 -7.77 -21.72 15.53
N GLU A 45 -7.84 -22.75 16.37
CA GLU A 45 -6.70 -23.29 17.12
C GLU A 45 -5.58 -23.85 16.22
N ASN A 46 -5.87 -24.15 14.96
CA ASN A 46 -4.89 -24.67 14.00
C ASN A 46 -4.31 -23.58 13.08
N HIS A 47 -4.71 -22.33 13.26
CA HIS A 47 -4.24 -21.25 12.40
C HIS A 47 -2.98 -20.60 12.94
N ASP A 48 -1.97 -20.37 12.10
CA ASP A 48 -0.69 -19.75 12.49
C ASP A 48 -0.86 -18.39 13.19
N ASN A 49 -1.90 -17.64 12.87
CA ASN A 49 -2.23 -16.36 13.48
C ASN A 49 -3.31 -16.47 14.57
N ILE A 50 -3.39 -17.60 15.27
CA ILE A 50 -4.27 -17.75 16.43
C ILE A 50 -3.94 -16.73 17.51
N VAL A 51 -4.95 -16.29 18.27
CA VAL A 51 -4.76 -15.41 19.43
C VAL A 51 -4.06 -16.16 20.57
N GLU A 52 -2.92 -15.66 21.00
CA GLU A 52 -2.10 -16.21 22.08
C GLU A 52 -1.45 -15.09 22.89
N PRO A 53 -1.09 -15.33 24.16
CA PRO A 53 -0.32 -14.39 24.96
C PRO A 53 1.02 -14.04 24.29
N PHE A 54 1.43 -12.77 24.39
CA PHE A 54 2.71 -12.24 23.87
C PHE A 54 2.88 -12.31 22.34
N LYS A 55 1.85 -12.67 21.59
CA LYS A 55 1.87 -12.77 20.14
C LYS A 55 1.44 -11.44 19.50
N LYS A 56 2.13 -11.05 18.43
CA LYS A 56 1.74 -9.90 17.60
C LYS A 56 0.66 -10.34 16.60
N PRO A 57 -0.39 -9.54 16.38
CA PRO A 57 -1.36 -9.82 15.34
C PRO A 57 -0.73 -9.66 13.96
N TYR A 58 -1.37 -10.19 12.91
CA TYR A 58 -1.05 -9.85 11.54
C TYR A 58 -1.04 -8.32 11.39
N HIS A 59 0.12 -7.78 10.97
CA HIS A 59 0.33 -6.35 10.99
C HIS A 59 -0.10 -5.69 9.67
N THR A 60 -0.79 -4.55 9.76
CA THR A 60 -1.37 -3.82 8.63
C THR A 60 -0.68 -2.49 8.35
N ILE A 61 0.52 -2.26 8.88
CA ILE A 61 1.34 -1.07 8.64
C ILE A 61 2.63 -1.50 7.98
N ILE A 62 2.81 -1.18 6.71
CA ILE A 62 3.87 -1.69 5.85
C ILE A 62 4.50 -0.53 5.07
N PRO A 63 5.25 0.40 5.72
CA PRO A 63 6.01 1.42 4.99
C PRO A 63 7.12 0.75 4.17
N GLY A 64 7.23 1.13 2.88
CA GLY A 64 8.22 0.57 1.97
C GLY A 64 9.45 1.46 1.83
N PHE A 65 10.60 0.85 1.52
CA PHE A 65 11.84 1.57 1.26
C PHE A 65 12.67 0.86 0.19
N ILE A 66 13.20 1.61 -0.76
CA ILE A 66 14.02 1.08 -1.87
C ILE A 66 15.48 1.44 -1.61
N LYS A 67 16.34 0.42 -1.67
CA LYS A 67 17.79 0.55 -1.64
C LYS A 67 18.40 -0.04 -2.90
N GLN A 68 19.45 0.58 -3.40
CA GLN A 68 20.26 0.05 -4.48
C GLN A 68 21.73 0.12 -4.07
N ASN A 69 22.45 -1.00 -4.11
CA ASN A 69 23.84 -1.11 -3.70
C ASN A 69 24.12 -0.59 -2.26
N GLY A 70 23.14 -0.76 -1.35
CA GLY A 70 23.23 -0.28 0.03
C GLY A 70 22.77 1.16 0.25
N GLU A 71 22.65 1.95 -0.81
CA GLU A 71 22.24 3.35 -0.76
C GLU A 71 20.71 3.50 -0.77
N ALA A 72 20.21 4.51 -0.06
CA ALA A 72 18.80 4.90 -0.08
C ALA A 72 18.46 5.54 -1.43
N VAL A 73 17.50 4.97 -2.16
CA VAL A 73 17.05 5.51 -3.45
C VAL A 73 15.58 5.90 -3.47
N GLY A 74 14.77 5.38 -2.54
CA GLY A 74 13.36 5.76 -2.50
C GLY A 74 12.63 5.37 -1.22
N ALA A 75 11.70 6.23 -0.82
CA ALA A 75 10.70 5.93 0.19
C ALA A 75 9.34 5.84 -0.49
N PHE A 76 8.56 4.81 -0.17
CA PHE A 76 7.24 4.61 -0.76
C PHE A 76 6.31 3.88 0.20
N GLY A 77 5.05 3.81 -0.15
CA GLY A 77 4.09 2.96 0.53
C GLY A 77 2.74 3.04 -0.16
N VAL A 78 1.99 1.94 -0.09
CA VAL A 78 0.59 1.88 -0.55
C VAL A 78 -0.24 1.38 0.62
N MET A 79 -1.10 2.22 1.18
CA MET A 79 -2.04 1.82 2.23
C MET A 79 -3.27 1.14 1.63
N GLY A 80 -3.97 0.30 2.39
CA GLY A 80 -5.18 -0.37 1.91
C GLY A 80 -5.41 -1.75 2.52
N ALA A 81 -5.17 -1.93 3.82
CA ALA A 81 -5.36 -3.21 4.51
C ALA A 81 -4.69 -4.39 3.77
N PHE A 82 -5.43 -5.41 3.35
CA PHE A 82 -4.89 -6.57 2.62
C PHE A 82 -4.45 -6.26 1.18
N MET A 83 -4.81 -5.08 0.65
CA MET A 83 -4.29 -4.58 -0.61
C MET A 83 -2.84 -4.11 -0.51
N GLN A 84 -2.32 -3.80 0.69
CA GLN A 84 -0.97 -3.22 0.85
C GLN A 84 0.14 -4.05 0.20
N PRO A 85 0.32 -5.36 0.46
CA PRO A 85 1.35 -6.17 -0.20
C PRO A 85 1.19 -6.16 -1.72
N GLN A 86 -0.05 -6.29 -2.20
CA GLN A 86 -0.38 -6.34 -3.62
C GLN A 86 -0.13 -4.99 -4.33
N GLY A 87 -0.57 -3.89 -3.71
CA GLY A 87 -0.36 -2.55 -4.24
C GLY A 87 1.11 -2.13 -4.24
N GLN A 88 1.86 -2.50 -3.19
CA GLN A 88 3.30 -2.25 -3.14
C GLN A 88 4.04 -3.06 -4.21
N PHE A 89 3.69 -4.34 -4.40
CA PHE A 89 4.25 -5.17 -5.46
C PHE A 89 4.02 -4.52 -6.83
N GLN A 90 2.79 -4.11 -7.14
CA GLN A 90 2.45 -3.46 -8.41
C GLN A 90 3.21 -2.13 -8.60
N ALA A 91 3.30 -1.30 -7.55
CA ALA A 91 4.03 -0.04 -7.61
C ALA A 91 5.53 -0.26 -7.88
N VAL A 92 6.16 -1.21 -7.19
CA VAL A 92 7.60 -1.52 -7.37
C VAL A 92 7.85 -2.12 -8.76
N THR A 93 7.01 -3.05 -9.22
CA THR A 93 7.09 -3.61 -10.57
C THR A 93 6.96 -2.52 -11.64
N ASN A 94 6.02 -1.60 -11.48
CA ASN A 94 5.85 -0.47 -12.39
C ASN A 94 7.08 0.44 -12.45
N LEU A 95 7.70 0.71 -11.28
CA LEU A 95 8.91 1.53 -11.22
C LEU A 95 10.13 0.83 -11.83
N ILE A 96 10.34 -0.46 -11.53
CA ILE A 96 11.60 -1.16 -11.84
C ILE A 96 11.51 -1.89 -13.17
N ASP A 97 10.48 -2.69 -13.40
CA ASP A 97 10.38 -3.54 -14.59
C ASP A 97 9.80 -2.80 -15.79
N PHE A 98 8.90 -1.85 -15.55
CA PHE A 98 8.30 -1.03 -16.60
C PHE A 98 8.90 0.39 -16.71
N ALA A 99 9.88 0.72 -15.87
CA ALA A 99 10.60 2.01 -15.88
C ALA A 99 9.66 3.24 -15.83
N MET A 100 8.51 3.11 -15.19
CA MET A 100 7.56 4.21 -15.01
C MET A 100 8.11 5.21 -13.99
N ASN A 101 7.82 6.49 -14.18
CA ASN A 101 8.08 7.47 -13.13
C ASN A 101 7.12 7.27 -11.92
N PRO A 102 7.39 7.88 -10.75
CA PRO A 102 6.55 7.69 -9.55
C PRO A 102 5.06 7.99 -9.75
N GLN A 103 4.73 9.02 -10.54
CA GLN A 103 3.33 9.37 -10.80
C GLN A 103 2.66 8.35 -11.72
N GLU A 104 3.32 7.97 -12.81
CA GLU A 104 2.83 6.94 -13.73
C GLU A 104 2.62 5.60 -13.01
N ALA A 105 3.55 5.22 -12.13
CA ALA A 105 3.47 3.98 -11.35
C ALA A 105 2.26 3.96 -10.40
N LEU A 106 1.90 5.11 -9.81
CA LEU A 106 0.72 5.25 -8.94
C LEU A 106 -0.56 5.35 -9.75
N ASP A 107 -0.55 6.01 -10.90
CA ASP A 107 -1.71 6.21 -11.77
C ASP A 107 -2.10 4.96 -12.56
N ALA A 108 -1.18 4.00 -12.70
CA ALA A 108 -1.44 2.75 -13.38
C ALA A 108 -2.65 2.02 -12.78
N PRO A 109 -3.51 1.43 -13.61
CA PRO A 109 -4.63 0.63 -13.15
C PRO A 109 -4.17 -0.54 -12.29
N ARG A 110 -4.92 -0.83 -11.23
CA ARG A 110 -4.59 -1.89 -10.27
C ARG A 110 -5.54 -3.08 -10.35
N TRP A 111 -5.04 -4.19 -9.87
CA TRP A 111 -5.80 -5.39 -9.58
C TRP A 111 -5.64 -5.78 -8.12
N GLN A 112 -6.59 -6.53 -7.61
CA GLN A 112 -6.59 -7.06 -6.26
C GLN A 112 -7.08 -8.50 -6.26
N TRP A 113 -6.30 -9.41 -5.66
CA TRP A 113 -6.77 -10.73 -5.31
C TRP A 113 -7.64 -10.65 -4.04
N ILE A 114 -8.79 -11.27 -4.06
CA ILE A 114 -9.76 -11.23 -2.95
C ILE A 114 -9.73 -12.55 -2.17
N ASP A 115 -10.00 -13.65 -2.86
CA ASP A 115 -10.10 -14.99 -2.27
C ASP A 115 -10.12 -16.06 -3.39
N GLY A 116 -9.48 -17.21 -3.16
CA GLY A 116 -9.46 -18.31 -4.12
C GLY A 116 -9.06 -17.86 -5.53
N MET A 117 -9.97 -17.93 -6.49
CA MET A 117 -9.77 -17.47 -7.86
C MET A 117 -10.35 -16.07 -8.13
N LYS A 118 -10.91 -15.40 -7.12
CA LYS A 118 -11.56 -14.08 -7.26
C LYS A 118 -10.55 -12.95 -7.34
N ILE A 119 -10.64 -12.16 -8.40
CA ILE A 119 -9.81 -10.98 -8.65
C ILE A 119 -10.72 -9.80 -9.00
N GLU A 120 -10.45 -8.64 -8.42
CA GLU A 120 -10.99 -7.37 -8.89
C GLU A 120 -9.94 -6.64 -9.71
N VAL A 121 -10.36 -6.00 -10.80
CA VAL A 121 -9.52 -5.15 -11.66
C VAL A 121 -10.21 -3.81 -11.87
N GLU A 122 -9.44 -2.74 -11.93
CA GLU A 122 -9.97 -1.41 -12.23
C GLU A 122 -10.51 -1.33 -13.66
N ASP A 123 -11.55 -0.52 -13.87
CA ASP A 123 -12.26 -0.36 -15.14
C ASP A 123 -11.43 0.31 -16.24
N ASP A 124 -10.35 1.03 -15.86
CA ASP A 124 -9.36 1.60 -16.78
C ASP A 124 -8.18 0.65 -17.07
N MET A 125 -8.27 -0.62 -16.63
CA MET A 125 -7.32 -1.65 -17.02
C MET A 125 -7.33 -1.84 -18.54
N LYS A 126 -6.14 -2.07 -19.14
CA LYS A 126 -6.00 -2.29 -20.58
C LYS A 126 -6.96 -3.38 -21.07
N ALA A 127 -7.65 -3.09 -22.18
CA ALA A 127 -8.59 -4.02 -22.79
C ALA A 127 -7.96 -5.40 -23.02
N GLY A 128 -8.73 -6.47 -22.76
CA GLY A 128 -8.31 -7.84 -22.90
C GLY A 128 -7.61 -8.44 -21.69
N ILE A 129 -7.17 -7.65 -20.70
CA ILE A 129 -6.53 -8.21 -19.48
C ILE A 129 -7.56 -8.96 -18.64
N ALA A 130 -8.74 -8.38 -18.42
CA ALA A 130 -9.80 -9.03 -17.66
C ALA A 130 -10.25 -10.35 -18.31
N GLU A 131 -10.42 -10.35 -19.62
CA GLU A 131 -10.78 -11.53 -20.42
C GLU A 131 -9.67 -12.58 -20.35
N GLY A 132 -8.42 -12.20 -20.57
CA GLY A 132 -7.28 -13.12 -20.47
C GLY A 132 -7.11 -13.74 -19.09
N LEU A 133 -7.47 -13.03 -18.01
CA LEU A 133 -7.51 -13.59 -16.67
C LEU A 133 -8.66 -14.59 -16.49
N LYS A 134 -9.84 -14.32 -17.07
CA LYS A 134 -10.98 -15.25 -17.06
C LYS A 134 -10.64 -16.55 -17.83
N GLU A 135 -9.97 -16.43 -18.98
CA GLU A 135 -9.51 -17.59 -19.76
C GLU A 135 -8.53 -18.48 -18.98
N LYS A 136 -7.79 -17.90 -18.04
CA LYS A 136 -6.90 -18.59 -17.09
C LYS A 136 -7.63 -19.18 -15.88
N GLY A 137 -8.96 -19.02 -15.80
CA GLY A 137 -9.79 -19.61 -14.75
C GLY A 137 -10.05 -18.67 -13.56
N HIS A 138 -9.68 -17.41 -13.64
CA HIS A 138 -10.01 -16.44 -12.59
C HIS A 138 -11.46 -15.95 -12.68
N ASP A 139 -12.10 -15.78 -11.53
CA ASP A 139 -13.37 -15.07 -11.38
C ASP A 139 -13.07 -13.57 -11.28
N VAL A 140 -13.17 -12.88 -12.43
CA VAL A 140 -12.74 -11.47 -12.56
C VAL A 140 -13.92 -10.54 -12.51
N LYS A 141 -13.91 -9.62 -11.56
CA LYS A 141 -14.84 -8.50 -11.45
C LYS A 141 -14.15 -7.20 -11.83
N VAL A 142 -14.71 -6.48 -12.79
CA VAL A 142 -14.28 -5.13 -13.15
C VAL A 142 -14.98 -4.14 -12.21
N VAL A 143 -14.21 -3.23 -11.59
CA VAL A 143 -14.71 -2.26 -10.60
C VAL A 143 -14.39 -0.83 -11.02
N SER A 144 -15.37 0.05 -10.91
CA SER A 144 -15.23 1.51 -11.11
C SER A 144 -14.97 2.25 -9.79
N ASP A 145 -15.42 1.71 -8.68
CA ASP A 145 -15.06 2.21 -7.35
C ASP A 145 -13.68 1.70 -6.95
N LYS A 146 -12.71 2.62 -6.91
CA LYS A 146 -11.31 2.34 -6.67
C LYS A 146 -10.88 2.50 -5.21
N ILE A 147 -11.85 2.70 -4.30
CA ILE A 147 -11.55 3.01 -2.89
C ILE A 147 -10.70 1.93 -2.20
N ASN A 148 -10.86 0.67 -2.58
CA ASN A 148 -10.15 -0.48 -2.02
C ASN A 148 -8.86 -0.84 -2.78
N MET A 149 -8.53 -0.14 -3.87
CA MET A 149 -7.34 -0.43 -4.69
C MET A 149 -6.04 0.17 -4.14
N GLY A 150 -6.07 0.61 -2.88
CA GLY A 150 -4.92 1.17 -2.18
C GLY A 150 -4.62 2.62 -2.55
N ARG A 151 -3.85 3.30 -1.69
CA ARG A 151 -3.44 4.68 -1.88
C ARG A 151 -1.96 4.84 -1.60
N GLY A 152 -1.22 5.31 -2.60
CA GLY A 152 0.24 5.31 -2.59
C GLY A 152 0.86 6.70 -2.52
N GLN A 153 2.08 6.73 -2.01
CA GLN A 153 2.98 7.88 -2.08
C GLN A 153 4.39 7.39 -2.38
N ILE A 154 5.10 8.07 -3.25
CA ILE A 154 6.45 7.67 -3.66
C ILE A 154 7.34 8.91 -3.74
N ILE A 155 8.57 8.80 -3.20
CA ILE A 155 9.68 9.73 -3.45
C ILE A 155 10.88 8.90 -3.91
N LEU A 156 11.47 9.24 -5.04
CA LEU A 156 12.70 8.64 -5.54
C LEU A 156 13.79 9.70 -5.69
N LYS A 157 15.05 9.33 -5.43
CA LYS A 157 16.20 10.13 -5.85
C LYS A 157 16.26 10.24 -7.36
N ASN A 158 16.53 11.43 -7.86
CA ASN A 158 16.80 11.66 -9.27
C ASN A 158 18.31 11.57 -9.53
N GLU A 159 18.71 10.86 -10.58
CA GLU A 159 20.12 10.74 -10.99
C GLU A 159 20.80 12.09 -11.27
N LYS A 160 20.02 13.09 -11.68
CA LYS A 160 20.49 14.47 -11.95
C LYS A 160 20.53 15.36 -10.70
N GLY A 161 20.25 14.79 -9.52
CA GLY A 161 20.09 15.50 -8.25
C GLY A 161 18.64 15.85 -7.94
N GLY A 162 18.35 16.00 -6.64
CA GLY A 162 16.98 16.22 -6.14
C GLY A 162 16.11 14.97 -6.12
N TYR A 163 14.80 15.16 -6.16
CA TYR A 163 13.80 14.09 -5.99
C TYR A 163 12.71 14.17 -7.06
N ILE A 164 12.16 13.02 -7.40
CA ILE A 164 10.94 12.88 -8.19
C ILE A 164 9.89 12.26 -7.29
N CYS A 165 8.70 12.87 -7.23
CA CYS A 165 7.61 12.44 -6.36
C CYS A 165 6.39 12.03 -7.17
N GLY A 166 5.61 11.10 -6.62
CA GLY A 166 4.28 10.75 -7.09
C GLY A 166 3.29 10.75 -5.93
N THR A 167 2.07 11.22 -6.19
CA THR A 167 0.96 11.20 -5.25
C THR A 167 -0.25 10.49 -5.84
N GLU A 168 -1.01 9.82 -5.01
CA GLU A 168 -2.11 8.94 -5.40
C GLU A 168 -3.32 9.71 -5.96
N LYS A 169 -3.76 9.36 -7.18
CA LYS A 169 -4.98 9.92 -7.80
C LYS A 169 -6.29 9.44 -7.14
N ARG A 170 -6.25 8.33 -6.38
CA ARG A 170 -7.42 7.72 -5.72
C ARG A 170 -7.75 8.37 -4.38
N CYS A 171 -7.05 9.44 -4.00
CA CYS A 171 -7.30 10.23 -2.80
C CYS A 171 -6.76 11.66 -2.95
N ASP A 172 -7.13 12.54 -2.03
CA ASP A 172 -6.56 13.88 -1.91
C ASP A 172 -5.13 13.80 -1.36
N GLY A 173 -4.17 13.65 -2.28
CA GLY A 173 -2.76 13.69 -1.98
C GLY A 173 -2.11 14.95 -2.54
N HIS A 174 -0.99 15.40 -1.96
CA HIS A 174 -0.24 16.54 -2.45
C HIS A 174 1.26 16.33 -2.30
N VAL A 175 2.03 16.83 -3.27
CA VAL A 175 3.49 16.94 -3.19
C VAL A 175 3.81 18.38 -2.79
N ALA A 176 4.49 18.55 -1.65
CA ALA A 176 4.98 19.86 -1.18
C ALA A 176 6.51 19.90 -1.26
N VAL A 177 7.04 21.01 -1.69
CA VAL A 177 8.50 21.29 -1.78
C VAL A 177 8.78 22.60 -1.07
N TYR A 178 9.86 22.65 -0.29
CA TYR A 178 10.28 23.81 0.51
C TYR A 178 11.69 24.25 0.13
#